data_75728ac3013ba616bf551d3322a5712e
#
_entry.id   75728ac3013ba616bf551d3322a5712e
#
_cell.length_a   1.000
_cell.length_b   1.000
_cell.length_c   1.000
_cell.angle_alpha   90.00
_cell.angle_beta   90.00
_cell.angle_gamma   90.00
#
_symmetry.space_group_name_H-M   'P 1'
#
loop_
_entity.id
_entity.type
_entity.pdbx_description
1 polymer ?
#
loop_
_entity_poly.entity_id
_entity_poly.type
_entity_poly.pdbx_seq_one_letter_code
_entity_poly.pdbx_strand_id
1 'polypeptide(L)'
;MKTVKTPHAAQITSFQENMINIHGLKGETWISFLPKLIQELKDLWGLSDLRPMENLSFHYVLSGFQKERPIVLKVGFDHKSLAQEISALEAYQGYGAVRVIEHKPGALLMEHILPGTCLSASQNENALLVACKVMKRLHCTPIPPGLDCLTIEKRLNILEGAWDLPASYLNRARKIKEKRGINQMEAALLHGDLHRGNILLQGKNNWIAIDPKGVIGHPIHEAWAFIEDFEKDTQFIASFFNFDLQLLRDWCFVHFVLTVCWCLENKVDPHRFFDRMVKASPWVSGF
;
A
#
# COMPACT_ATOMS: atom_id res chain seq x y z
N MET A 1 -24.22 -3.22 33.79
CA MET A 1 -24.50 -2.38 32.62
C MET A 1 -23.30 -2.48 31.67
N LYS A 2 -23.41 -3.18 30.54
CA LYS A 2 -22.37 -3.17 29.52
C LYS A 2 -22.49 -1.85 28.77
N THR A 3 -21.56 -0.95 28.98
CA THR A 3 -21.44 0.29 28.17
C THR A 3 -21.23 -0.13 26.72
N VAL A 4 -22.20 0.12 25.87
CA VAL A 4 -22.09 -0.02 24.41
C VAL A 4 -21.09 1.05 23.97
N LYS A 5 -19.83 0.64 23.71
CA LYS A 5 -18.84 1.55 23.12
C LYS A 5 -19.36 1.96 21.75
N THR A 6 -19.35 3.24 21.45
CA THR A 6 -19.64 3.73 20.10
C THR A 6 -18.64 3.11 19.12
N PRO A 7 -18.98 2.87 17.85
CA PRO A 7 -18.07 2.27 16.87
C PRO A 7 -16.71 2.99 16.82
N HIS A 8 -16.70 4.28 16.96
CA HIS A 8 -15.51 5.13 16.98
C HIS A 8 -14.57 4.86 18.17
N ALA A 9 -15.13 4.67 19.39
CA ALA A 9 -14.34 4.34 20.58
C ALA A 9 -13.73 2.93 20.50
N ALA A 10 -14.41 1.99 19.85
CA ALA A 10 -13.87 0.64 19.64
C ALA A 10 -12.68 0.62 18.67
N GLN A 11 -12.70 1.44 17.62
CA GLN A 11 -11.62 1.52 16.63
C GLN A 11 -10.36 2.19 17.19
N ILE A 12 -10.51 3.25 17.99
CA ILE A 12 -9.37 3.86 18.70
C ILE A 12 -8.74 2.87 19.66
N THR A 13 -9.54 2.05 20.35
CA THR A 13 -9.05 0.99 21.24
C THR A 13 -8.26 -0.06 20.45
N SER A 14 -8.76 -0.52 19.29
CA SER A 14 -8.08 -1.47 18.43
C SER A 14 -6.74 -0.93 17.90
N PHE A 15 -6.68 0.32 17.48
CA PHE A 15 -5.44 0.98 17.08
C PHE A 15 -4.43 1.00 18.23
N GLN A 16 -4.85 1.38 19.44
CA GLN A 16 -3.99 1.42 20.61
C GLN A 16 -3.44 0.04 20.96
N GLU A 17 -4.30 -0.98 20.96
CA GLU A 17 -3.91 -2.37 21.19
C GLU A 17 -2.88 -2.84 20.15
N ASN A 18 -3.08 -2.54 18.86
CA ASN A 18 -2.13 -2.87 17.80
C ASN A 18 -0.76 -2.20 18.03
N MET A 19 -0.75 -0.90 18.36
CA MET A 19 0.49 -0.17 18.62
C MET A 19 1.27 -0.75 19.81
N ILE A 20 0.56 -1.10 20.90
CA ILE A 20 1.18 -1.73 22.09
C ILE A 20 1.70 -3.14 21.75
N ASN A 21 0.92 -3.93 21.03
CA ASN A 21 1.31 -5.30 20.63
C ASN A 21 2.56 -5.31 19.74
N ILE A 22 2.72 -4.33 18.86
CA ILE A 22 3.83 -4.25 17.90
C ILE A 22 5.07 -3.60 18.54
N HIS A 23 4.88 -2.53 19.32
CA HIS A 23 5.96 -1.65 19.79
C HIS A 23 6.17 -1.68 21.32
N GLY A 24 5.37 -2.44 22.07
CA GLY A 24 5.46 -2.57 23.52
C GLY A 24 5.36 -1.22 24.24
N LEU A 25 6.18 -1.02 25.26
CA LEU A 25 6.22 0.22 26.07
C LEU A 25 6.48 1.49 25.25
N LYS A 26 7.22 1.39 24.13
CA LYS A 26 7.45 2.54 23.26
C LYS A 26 6.16 2.97 22.57
N GLY A 27 5.33 2.01 22.13
CA GLY A 27 4.02 2.27 21.55
C GLY A 27 3.06 2.89 22.56
N GLU A 28 3.02 2.38 23.79
CA GLU A 28 2.21 2.91 24.88
C GLU A 28 2.62 4.35 25.22
N THR A 29 3.91 4.61 25.36
CA THR A 29 4.44 5.96 25.61
C THR A 29 4.04 6.91 24.48
N TRP A 30 4.22 6.51 23.21
CA TRP A 30 3.85 7.35 22.08
C TRP A 30 2.35 7.67 22.06
N ILE A 31 1.48 6.67 22.34
CA ILE A 31 0.02 6.90 22.45
C ILE A 31 -0.28 7.94 23.52
N SER A 32 0.40 7.91 24.65
CA SER A 32 0.17 8.89 25.72
C SER A 32 0.52 10.33 25.33
N PHE A 33 1.50 10.51 24.44
CA PHE A 33 1.90 11.79 23.87
C PHE A 33 1.07 12.26 22.68
N LEU A 34 0.32 11.36 22.05
CA LEU A 34 -0.42 11.63 20.81
C LEU A 34 -1.39 12.82 20.92
N PRO A 35 -2.18 13.00 22.01
CA PRO A 35 -3.06 14.17 22.14
C PRO A 35 -2.30 15.49 22.13
N LYS A 36 -1.14 15.55 22.80
CA LYS A 36 -0.29 16.75 22.83
C LYS A 36 0.29 17.03 21.44
N LEU A 37 0.81 16.00 20.77
CA LEU A 37 1.34 16.12 19.40
C LEU A 37 0.28 16.61 18.43
N ILE A 38 -0.95 16.09 18.50
CA ILE A 38 -2.07 16.55 17.66
C ILE A 38 -2.39 18.01 17.91
N GLN A 39 -2.38 18.47 19.19
CA GLN A 39 -2.61 19.86 19.51
C GLN A 39 -1.51 20.76 18.96
N GLU A 40 -0.24 20.37 19.09
CA GLU A 40 0.91 21.10 18.51
C GLU A 40 0.81 21.22 16.99
N LEU A 41 0.39 20.15 16.30
CA LEU A 41 0.18 20.14 14.85
C LEU A 41 -1.00 21.01 14.43
N LYS A 42 -2.09 20.97 15.22
CA LYS A 42 -3.27 21.80 15.02
C LYS A 42 -2.92 23.29 15.07
N ASP A 43 -2.14 23.69 16.08
CA ASP A 43 -1.71 25.07 16.23
C ASP A 43 -0.71 25.49 15.14
N LEU A 44 0.26 24.62 14.83
CA LEU A 44 1.30 24.87 13.83
C LEU A 44 0.71 25.10 12.42
N TRP A 45 -0.25 24.26 12.02
CA TRP A 45 -0.81 24.28 10.67
C TRP A 45 -2.19 24.92 10.57
N GLY A 46 -2.71 25.50 11.67
CA GLY A 46 -4.01 26.17 11.70
C GLY A 46 -5.17 25.24 11.36
N LEU A 47 -5.19 24.04 11.98
CA LEU A 47 -6.21 23.02 11.70
C LEU A 47 -7.41 23.16 12.62
N SER A 48 -8.59 22.78 12.13
CA SER A 48 -9.85 22.77 12.90
C SER A 48 -10.63 21.48 12.66
N ASP A 49 -11.55 21.17 13.58
CA ASP A 49 -12.50 20.06 13.50
C ASP A 49 -11.87 18.69 13.21
N LEU A 50 -10.69 18.46 13.80
CA LEU A 50 -9.98 17.19 13.65
C LEU A 50 -10.79 16.05 14.28
N ARG A 51 -11.09 15.01 13.47
CA ARG A 51 -11.82 13.81 13.87
C ARG A 51 -11.06 12.56 13.39
N PRO A 52 -10.87 11.55 14.25
CA PRO A 52 -10.27 10.29 13.82
C PRO A 52 -11.05 9.68 12.65
N MET A 53 -10.33 9.16 11.69
CA MET A 53 -10.92 8.38 10.58
C MET A 53 -11.16 6.93 11.01
N GLU A 54 -11.99 6.24 10.27
CA GLU A 54 -12.23 4.80 10.46
C GLU A 54 -11.05 3.96 9.95
N ASN A 55 -10.96 2.71 10.43
CA ASN A 55 -9.99 1.70 9.98
C ASN A 55 -8.51 2.09 10.19
N LEU A 56 -8.19 2.65 11.36
CA LEU A 56 -6.83 2.93 11.77
C LEU A 56 -6.01 1.63 11.90
N SER A 57 -4.83 1.57 11.24
CA SER A 57 -3.92 0.41 11.32
C SER A 57 -2.60 0.75 12.01
N PHE A 58 -1.64 1.32 11.27
CA PHE A 58 -0.29 1.63 11.75
C PHE A 58 -0.07 3.13 11.98
N HIS A 59 -0.95 3.98 11.49
CA HIS A 59 -0.89 5.42 11.64
C HIS A 59 -2.18 5.94 12.28
N TYR A 60 -2.05 7.04 13.03
CA TYR A 60 -3.22 7.75 13.53
C TYR A 60 -3.64 8.79 12.50
N VAL A 61 -4.80 8.61 11.91
CA VAL A 61 -5.29 9.42 10.78
C VAL A 61 -6.53 10.19 11.21
N LEU A 62 -6.53 11.51 10.94
CA LEU A 62 -7.63 12.41 11.25
C LEU A 62 -8.05 13.16 9.99
N SER A 63 -9.34 13.32 9.81
CA SER A 63 -9.90 14.30 8.88
C SER A 63 -10.18 15.62 9.60
N GLY A 64 -10.16 16.74 8.88
CA GLY A 64 -10.44 18.06 9.42
C GLY A 64 -10.36 19.14 8.36
N PHE A 65 -10.09 20.36 8.78
CA PHE A 65 -9.97 21.50 7.89
C PHE A 65 -8.72 22.31 8.18
N GLN A 66 -8.14 22.86 7.12
CA GLN A 66 -7.17 23.96 7.17
C GLN A 66 -7.85 25.16 6.52
N LYS A 67 -8.29 26.15 7.33
CA LYS A 67 -9.27 27.17 6.93
C LYS A 67 -10.56 26.47 6.44
N GLU A 68 -10.96 26.66 5.19
CA GLU A 68 -12.14 26.02 4.57
C GLU A 68 -11.79 24.76 3.77
N ARG A 69 -10.52 24.42 3.67
CA ARG A 69 -10.04 23.31 2.85
C ARG A 69 -10.08 22.01 3.64
N PRO A 70 -10.78 20.98 3.15
CA PRO A 70 -10.74 19.65 3.76
C PRO A 70 -9.33 19.04 3.66
N ILE A 71 -8.86 18.49 4.79
CA ILE A 71 -7.53 17.89 4.92
C ILE A 71 -7.59 16.53 5.63
N VAL A 72 -6.53 15.75 5.45
CA VAL A 72 -6.22 14.58 6.25
C VAL A 72 -4.86 14.79 6.92
N LEU A 73 -4.83 14.61 8.24
CA LEU A 73 -3.62 14.59 9.05
C LEU A 73 -3.27 13.14 9.39
N LYS A 74 -2.10 12.68 8.97
CA LYS A 74 -1.55 11.35 9.28
C LYS A 74 -0.37 11.50 10.23
N VAL A 75 -0.41 10.79 11.36
CA VAL A 75 0.63 10.81 12.39
C VAL A 75 1.15 9.39 12.58
N GLY A 76 2.45 9.21 12.44
CA GLY A 76 3.11 7.91 12.48
C GLY A 76 4.12 7.78 13.61
N PHE A 77 4.16 6.60 14.24
CA PHE A 77 5.21 6.21 15.19
C PHE A 77 6.56 5.99 14.47
N ASP A 78 6.52 5.29 13.34
CA ASP A 78 7.70 5.05 12.49
C ASP A 78 7.92 6.23 11.54
N HIS A 79 8.76 7.17 12.00
CA HIS A 79 9.11 8.37 11.25
C HIS A 79 9.82 8.04 9.92
N LYS A 80 10.58 6.93 9.85
CA LYS A 80 11.29 6.54 8.63
C LYS A 80 10.32 6.07 7.56
N SER A 81 9.39 5.20 7.93
CA SER A 81 8.35 4.71 7.01
C SER A 81 7.49 5.87 6.48
N LEU A 82 7.09 6.80 7.37
CA LEU A 82 6.31 7.97 6.96
C LEU A 82 7.12 8.92 6.05
N ALA A 83 8.43 9.09 6.30
CA ALA A 83 9.28 9.91 5.44
C ALA A 83 9.42 9.29 4.03
N GLN A 84 9.50 7.98 3.91
CA GLN A 84 9.50 7.29 2.62
C GLN A 84 8.17 7.49 1.87
N GLU A 85 7.04 7.39 2.57
CA GLU A 85 5.72 7.68 2.01
C GLU A 85 5.63 9.13 1.50
N ILE A 86 6.10 10.11 2.29
CA ILE A 86 6.13 11.53 1.91
C ILE A 86 6.96 11.72 0.64
N SER A 87 8.18 11.17 0.61
CA SER A 87 9.06 11.28 -0.56
C SER A 87 8.44 10.67 -1.82
N ALA A 88 7.73 9.55 -1.69
CA ALA A 88 7.02 8.94 -2.81
C ALA A 88 5.83 9.81 -3.27
N LEU A 89 5.04 10.38 -2.33
CA LEU A 89 3.93 11.28 -2.66
C LEU A 89 4.39 12.56 -3.35
N GLU A 90 5.50 13.15 -2.89
CA GLU A 90 6.11 14.32 -3.53
C GLU A 90 6.57 14.01 -4.96
N ALA A 91 7.20 12.84 -5.16
CA ALA A 91 7.56 12.38 -6.50
C ALA A 91 6.33 12.19 -7.39
N TYR A 92 5.22 11.67 -6.85
CA TYR A 92 3.97 11.45 -7.58
C TYR A 92 3.13 12.72 -7.81
N GLN A 93 3.60 13.90 -7.40
CA GLN A 93 2.84 15.14 -7.57
C GLN A 93 2.46 15.38 -9.03
N GLY A 94 1.16 15.45 -9.32
CA GLY A 94 0.62 15.56 -10.69
C GLY A 94 0.45 14.23 -11.43
N TYR A 95 0.90 13.12 -10.88
CA TYR A 95 0.83 11.78 -11.49
C TYR A 95 -0.25 10.87 -10.89
N GLY A 96 -1.19 11.42 -10.13
CA GLY A 96 -2.39 10.70 -9.70
C GLY A 96 -2.32 10.07 -8.32
N ALA A 97 -1.42 10.53 -7.47
CA ALA A 97 -1.47 10.30 -6.03
C ALA A 97 -2.01 11.52 -5.27
N VAL A 98 -2.43 11.29 -4.02
CA VAL A 98 -2.90 12.33 -3.12
C VAL A 98 -1.82 13.39 -2.90
N ARG A 99 -2.23 14.66 -2.86
CA ARG A 99 -1.29 15.77 -2.76
C ARG A 99 -0.89 16.05 -1.31
N VAL A 100 0.42 16.12 -1.07
CA VAL A 100 1.01 16.63 0.17
C VAL A 100 0.76 18.15 0.27
N ILE A 101 0.36 18.61 1.46
CA ILE A 101 0.18 20.03 1.79
C ILE A 101 1.36 20.51 2.61
N GLU A 102 1.62 19.83 3.74
CA GLU A 102 2.69 20.12 4.68
C GLU A 102 3.20 18.82 5.29
N HIS A 103 4.42 18.80 5.77
CA HIS A 103 4.93 17.67 6.55
C HIS A 103 6.03 18.08 7.54
N LYS A 104 6.24 17.23 8.53
CA LYS A 104 7.40 17.26 9.45
C LYS A 104 7.69 15.84 9.92
N PRO A 105 8.84 15.58 10.57
CA PRO A 105 9.12 14.25 11.09
C PRO A 105 7.97 13.68 11.91
N GLY A 106 7.42 12.53 11.50
CA GLY A 106 6.31 11.86 12.15
C GLY A 106 4.91 12.39 11.84
N ALA A 107 4.75 13.41 10.97
CA ALA A 107 3.45 13.97 10.62
C ALA A 107 3.39 14.38 9.14
N LEU A 108 2.26 14.07 8.50
CA LEU A 108 1.94 14.37 7.10
C LEU A 108 0.55 14.99 7.03
N LEU A 109 0.45 16.17 6.41
CA LEU A 109 -0.80 16.84 6.06
C LEU A 109 -1.02 16.73 4.56
N MET A 110 -2.16 16.18 4.16
CA MET A 110 -2.51 15.98 2.76
C MET A 110 -3.94 16.43 2.45
N GLU A 111 -4.27 16.57 1.19
CA GLU A 111 -5.64 16.85 0.78
C GLU A 111 -6.59 15.71 1.18
N HIS A 112 -7.82 16.05 1.51
CA HIS A 112 -8.87 15.06 1.74
C HIS A 112 -9.53 14.70 0.41
N ILE A 113 -9.38 13.48 -0.04
CA ILE A 113 -10.04 12.99 -1.25
C ILE A 113 -11.51 12.78 -0.97
N LEU A 114 -12.38 13.49 -1.69
CA LEU A 114 -13.83 13.43 -1.53
C LEU A 114 -14.51 13.05 -2.87
N PRO A 115 -15.52 12.15 -2.86
CA PRO A 115 -16.14 11.50 -1.69
C PRO A 115 -15.27 10.46 -0.99
N GLY A 116 -14.12 10.05 -1.56
CA GLY A 116 -13.18 9.14 -0.92
C GLY A 116 -13.61 7.67 -0.95
N THR A 117 -14.63 7.32 -1.73
CA THR A 117 -15.05 5.92 -1.89
C THR A 117 -13.91 5.12 -2.50
N CYS A 118 -13.43 4.07 -1.80
CA CYS A 118 -12.37 3.23 -2.33
C CYS A 118 -12.87 2.32 -3.47
N LEU A 119 -11.99 2.00 -4.39
CA LEU A 119 -12.31 1.17 -5.55
C LEU A 119 -12.78 -0.24 -5.15
N SER A 120 -12.32 -0.76 -4.01
CA SER A 120 -12.77 -2.05 -3.46
C SER A 120 -14.22 -2.04 -2.95
N ALA A 121 -14.72 -0.88 -2.51
CA ALA A 121 -16.10 -0.70 -2.04
C ALA A 121 -17.03 -0.18 -3.14
N SER A 122 -16.46 0.24 -4.28
CA SER A 122 -17.24 0.71 -5.42
C SER A 122 -17.85 -0.47 -6.18
N GLN A 123 -19.09 -0.31 -6.65
CA GLN A 123 -19.73 -1.26 -7.58
C GLN A 123 -19.30 -0.99 -9.03
N ASN A 124 -18.03 -0.66 -9.26
CA ASN A 124 -17.53 -0.31 -10.58
C ASN A 124 -17.21 -1.58 -11.37
N GLU A 125 -18.03 -1.89 -12.37
CA GLU A 125 -17.84 -3.05 -13.27
C GLU A 125 -16.49 -3.01 -14.02
N ASN A 126 -15.89 -1.82 -14.16
CA ASN A 126 -14.59 -1.61 -14.80
C ASN A 126 -13.44 -1.42 -13.79
N ALA A 127 -13.57 -1.97 -12.56
CA ALA A 127 -12.59 -1.73 -11.50
C ALA A 127 -11.15 -2.09 -11.90
N LEU A 128 -10.95 -3.17 -12.66
CA LEU A 128 -9.62 -3.57 -13.16
C LEU A 128 -9.07 -2.52 -14.15
N LEU A 129 -9.89 -2.02 -15.08
CA LEU A 129 -9.49 -0.97 -16.02
C LEU A 129 -9.12 0.33 -15.28
N VAL A 130 -9.90 0.70 -14.25
CA VAL A 130 -9.59 1.87 -13.39
C VAL A 130 -8.25 1.68 -12.72
N ALA A 131 -8.00 0.52 -12.10
CA ALA A 131 -6.73 0.20 -11.45
C ALA A 131 -5.55 0.29 -12.43
N CYS A 132 -5.69 -0.29 -13.62
CA CYS A 132 -4.66 -0.22 -14.67
C CYS A 132 -4.37 1.23 -15.12
N LYS A 133 -5.41 2.07 -15.25
CA LYS A 133 -5.23 3.50 -15.60
C LYS A 133 -4.51 4.27 -14.51
N VAL A 134 -4.84 4.04 -13.23
CA VAL A 134 -4.14 4.66 -12.09
C VAL A 134 -2.68 4.19 -12.07
N MET A 135 -2.45 2.88 -12.13
CA MET A 135 -1.11 2.29 -12.16
C MET A 135 -0.26 2.88 -13.30
N LYS A 136 -0.79 2.92 -14.53
CA LYS A 136 -0.09 3.50 -15.69
C LYS A 136 0.30 4.96 -15.46
N ARG A 137 -0.60 5.77 -14.86
CA ARG A 137 -0.35 7.17 -14.57
C ARG A 137 0.77 7.35 -13.53
N LEU A 138 0.77 6.55 -12.47
CA LEU A 138 1.83 6.55 -11.46
C LEU A 138 3.19 6.16 -12.07
N HIS A 139 3.22 5.13 -12.91
CA HIS A 139 4.46 4.66 -13.55
C HIS A 139 5.08 5.65 -14.56
N CYS A 140 4.33 6.68 -14.99
CA CYS A 140 4.89 7.77 -15.79
C CYS A 140 5.69 8.79 -14.96
N THR A 141 5.74 8.64 -13.63
CA THR A 141 6.49 9.54 -12.75
C THR A 141 8.00 9.37 -12.97
N PRO A 142 8.73 10.44 -13.27
CA PRO A 142 10.18 10.39 -13.29
C PRO A 142 10.73 10.01 -11.90
N ILE A 143 11.71 9.12 -11.85
CA ILE A 143 12.37 8.78 -10.59
C ILE A 143 13.29 9.94 -10.18
N PRO A 144 13.02 10.63 -9.04
CA PRO A 144 13.88 11.71 -8.60
C PRO A 144 15.30 11.20 -8.28
N PRO A 145 16.36 11.94 -8.66
CA PRO A 145 17.71 11.61 -8.24
C PRO A 145 17.83 11.56 -6.71
N GLY A 146 18.43 10.48 -6.20
CA GLY A 146 18.66 10.32 -4.76
C GLY A 146 17.42 9.95 -3.93
N LEU A 147 16.32 9.56 -4.56
CA LEU A 147 15.12 9.08 -3.86
C LEU A 147 15.47 7.87 -2.98
N ASP A 148 15.31 8.02 -1.65
CA ASP A 148 15.53 6.93 -0.69
C ASP A 148 14.29 6.03 -0.63
N CYS A 149 14.27 5.01 -1.47
CA CYS A 149 13.23 4.00 -1.46
C CYS A 149 13.78 2.58 -1.68
N LEU A 150 12.98 1.58 -1.34
CA LEU A 150 13.35 0.19 -1.56
C LEU A 150 13.36 -0.14 -3.06
N THR A 151 14.21 -1.09 -3.44
CA THR A 151 14.11 -1.72 -4.76
C THR A 151 13.30 -3.00 -4.68
N ILE A 152 12.69 -3.40 -5.81
CA ILE A 152 11.99 -4.67 -5.90
C ILE A 152 12.93 -5.84 -5.57
N GLU A 153 14.19 -5.74 -5.93
CA GLU A 153 15.21 -6.74 -5.61
C GLU A 153 15.35 -6.95 -4.09
N LYS A 154 15.45 -5.86 -3.32
CA LYS A 154 15.50 -5.93 -1.85
C LYS A 154 14.22 -6.53 -1.26
N ARG A 155 13.05 -6.20 -1.81
CA ARG A 155 11.79 -6.81 -1.36
C ARG A 155 11.74 -8.31 -1.60
N LEU A 156 12.26 -8.78 -2.74
CA LEU A 156 12.29 -10.21 -3.09
C LEU A 156 13.26 -11.02 -2.23
N ASN A 157 14.14 -10.40 -1.44
CA ASN A 157 15.04 -11.12 -0.54
C ASN A 157 14.32 -11.88 0.58
N ILE A 158 13.09 -11.54 0.91
CA ILE A 158 12.27 -12.30 1.85
C ILE A 158 12.10 -13.77 1.41
N LEU A 159 12.14 -14.04 0.11
CA LEU A 159 12.04 -15.40 -0.44
C LEU A 159 13.23 -16.28 -0.06
N GLU A 160 14.36 -15.70 0.36
CA GLU A 160 15.56 -16.47 0.75
C GLU A 160 15.44 -17.04 2.19
N GLY A 161 14.47 -16.58 2.96
CA GLY A 161 14.19 -17.07 4.31
C GLY A 161 13.66 -18.51 4.34
N ALA A 162 13.65 -19.10 5.52
CA ALA A 162 12.98 -20.37 5.79
C ALA A 162 11.55 -20.09 6.27
N TRP A 163 10.56 -20.58 5.54
CA TRP A 163 9.15 -20.28 5.77
C TRP A 163 8.34 -21.56 5.93
N ASP A 164 7.34 -21.52 6.82
CA ASP A 164 6.38 -22.61 7.01
C ASP A 164 5.34 -22.61 5.88
N LEU A 165 5.80 -22.99 4.69
CA LEU A 165 4.99 -23.21 3.51
C LEU A 165 5.58 -24.36 2.66
N PRO A 166 4.80 -25.05 1.81
CA PRO A 166 5.31 -26.16 1.02
C PRO A 166 6.50 -25.73 0.15
N ALA A 167 7.63 -26.43 0.32
CA ALA A 167 8.90 -26.08 -0.32
C ALA A 167 8.82 -25.98 -1.85
N SER A 168 7.90 -26.71 -2.49
CA SER A 168 7.67 -26.65 -3.93
C SER A 168 7.32 -25.26 -4.43
N TYR A 169 6.49 -24.51 -3.71
CA TYR A 169 6.11 -23.13 -4.08
C TYR A 169 7.27 -22.16 -3.90
N LEU A 170 7.95 -22.23 -2.76
CA LEU A 170 9.07 -21.35 -2.47
C LEU A 170 10.23 -21.57 -3.44
N ASN A 171 10.61 -22.85 -3.70
CA ASN A 171 11.66 -23.19 -4.65
C ASN A 171 11.31 -22.76 -6.08
N ARG A 172 10.04 -22.87 -6.47
CA ARG A 172 9.58 -22.42 -7.79
C ARG A 172 9.68 -20.89 -7.90
N ALA A 173 9.25 -20.14 -6.88
CA ALA A 173 9.37 -18.68 -6.86
C ALA A 173 10.84 -18.23 -6.96
N ARG A 174 11.76 -18.89 -6.23
CA ARG A 174 13.21 -18.63 -6.32
C ARG A 174 13.76 -18.89 -7.73
N LYS A 175 13.40 -20.02 -8.33
CA LYS A 175 13.82 -20.34 -9.69
C LYS A 175 13.29 -19.35 -10.74
N ILE A 176 12.04 -18.88 -10.59
CA ILE A 176 11.48 -17.84 -11.45
C ILE A 176 12.28 -16.54 -11.27
N LYS A 177 12.50 -16.08 -10.02
CA LYS A 177 13.32 -14.91 -9.71
C LYS A 177 14.69 -14.97 -10.39
N GLU A 178 15.37 -16.12 -10.30
CA GLU A 178 16.70 -16.34 -10.88
C GLU A 178 16.66 -16.28 -12.43
N LYS A 179 15.73 -17.02 -13.05
CA LYS A 179 15.69 -17.17 -14.51
C LYS A 179 15.11 -15.96 -15.25
N ARG A 180 14.13 -15.27 -14.66
CA ARG A 180 13.50 -14.11 -15.31
C ARG A 180 14.30 -12.83 -15.17
N GLY A 181 15.23 -12.76 -14.19
CA GLY A 181 16.08 -11.59 -13.97
C GLY A 181 15.29 -10.34 -13.60
N ILE A 182 15.83 -9.51 -12.73
CA ILE A 182 15.20 -8.25 -12.30
C ILE A 182 15.83 -7.08 -13.06
N ASN A 183 17.13 -7.17 -13.36
CA ASN A 183 17.97 -6.05 -13.78
C ASN A 183 17.93 -5.75 -15.30
N GLN A 184 17.14 -6.49 -16.10
CA GLN A 184 17.07 -6.30 -17.55
C GLN A 184 15.85 -5.48 -17.98
N MET A 185 15.04 -4.99 -17.03
CA MET A 185 13.77 -4.35 -17.30
C MET A 185 13.85 -2.86 -16.93
N GLU A 186 13.21 -2.02 -17.73
CA GLU A 186 13.12 -0.57 -17.46
C GLU A 186 12.42 -0.32 -16.13
N ALA A 187 13.07 0.42 -15.23
CA ALA A 187 12.58 0.70 -13.90
C ALA A 187 11.66 1.92 -13.88
N ALA A 188 10.61 1.84 -13.07
CA ALA A 188 9.72 2.94 -12.72
C ALA A 188 9.65 3.10 -11.19
N LEU A 189 9.14 4.24 -10.73
CA LEU A 189 8.70 4.38 -9.36
C LEU A 189 7.35 3.67 -9.22
N LEU A 190 7.31 2.60 -8.44
CA LEU A 190 6.13 1.83 -8.11
C LEU A 190 5.52 2.34 -6.80
N HIS A 191 4.23 2.31 -6.68
CA HIS A 191 3.52 2.60 -5.44
C HIS A 191 3.97 1.64 -4.31
N GLY A 192 4.14 0.38 -4.64
CA GLY A 192 4.67 -0.63 -3.74
C GLY A 192 3.65 -1.25 -2.79
N ASP A 193 2.42 -0.71 -2.75
CA ASP A 193 1.28 -1.24 -2.01
C ASP A 193 -0.04 -0.87 -2.72
N LEU A 194 -0.03 -0.85 -4.05
CA LEU A 194 -1.19 -0.45 -4.84
C LEU A 194 -2.20 -1.61 -4.91
N HIS A 195 -3.32 -1.42 -4.25
CA HIS A 195 -4.47 -2.31 -4.30
C HIS A 195 -5.76 -1.50 -4.36
N ARG A 196 -6.90 -2.15 -4.60
CA ARG A 196 -8.20 -1.45 -4.77
C ARG A 196 -8.62 -0.60 -3.56
N GLY A 197 -8.14 -0.93 -2.36
CA GLY A 197 -8.39 -0.14 -1.14
C GLY A 197 -7.60 1.18 -1.09
N ASN A 198 -6.45 1.26 -1.79
CA ASN A 198 -5.60 2.44 -1.86
C ASN A 198 -5.87 3.31 -3.11
N ILE A 199 -6.99 3.09 -3.79
CA ILE A 199 -7.46 3.90 -4.92
C ILE A 199 -8.80 4.50 -4.54
N LEU A 200 -8.86 5.82 -4.40
CA LEU A 200 -10.04 6.57 -3.95
C LEU A 200 -10.65 7.41 -5.07
N LEU A 201 -11.98 7.47 -5.08
CA LEU A 201 -12.73 8.33 -5.98
C LEU A 201 -12.64 9.79 -5.52
N GLN A 202 -12.15 10.67 -6.39
CA GLN A 202 -12.15 12.12 -6.23
C GLN A 202 -13.17 12.75 -7.19
N GLY A 203 -14.12 13.48 -6.64
CA GLY A 203 -15.21 14.04 -7.44
C GLY A 203 -16.06 12.94 -8.10
N LYS A 204 -16.32 13.08 -9.40
CA LYS A 204 -17.23 12.15 -10.11
C LYS A 204 -16.53 10.95 -10.74
N ASN A 205 -15.33 11.13 -11.31
CA ASN A 205 -14.70 10.11 -12.16
C ASN A 205 -13.17 10.09 -12.05
N ASN A 206 -12.55 10.87 -11.17
CA ASN A 206 -11.11 10.86 -10.99
C ASN A 206 -10.72 9.89 -9.88
N TRP A 207 -9.78 9.00 -10.15
CA TRP A 207 -9.30 8.02 -9.18
C TRP A 207 -7.86 8.36 -8.78
N ILE A 208 -7.64 8.47 -7.47
CA ILE A 208 -6.38 8.93 -6.86
C ILE A 208 -5.82 7.84 -5.97
N ALA A 209 -4.52 7.59 -6.07
CA ALA A 209 -3.82 6.66 -5.19
C ALA A 209 -3.43 7.35 -3.87
N ILE A 210 -3.45 6.57 -2.78
CA ILE A 210 -3.03 6.98 -1.44
C ILE A 210 -2.08 5.94 -0.84
N ASP A 211 -1.31 6.29 0.18
CA ASP A 211 -0.46 5.40 0.98
C ASP A 211 0.66 4.66 0.20
N PRO A 212 1.43 5.33 -0.68
CA PRO A 212 2.52 4.68 -1.38
C PRO A 212 3.65 4.30 -0.41
N LYS A 213 4.32 3.19 -0.70
CA LYS A 213 5.55 2.78 -0.01
C LYS A 213 6.80 3.25 -0.75
N GLY A 214 6.66 3.59 -2.03
CA GLY A 214 7.76 3.94 -2.89
C GLY A 214 8.72 2.77 -3.12
N VAL A 215 8.68 2.16 -4.30
CA VAL A 215 9.57 1.04 -4.65
C VAL A 215 10.08 1.24 -6.08
N ILE A 216 11.39 1.12 -6.29
CA ILE A 216 11.95 1.14 -7.65
C ILE A 216 11.92 -0.27 -8.23
N GLY A 217 11.31 -0.43 -9.40
CA GLY A 217 11.24 -1.70 -10.10
C GLY A 217 10.47 -1.63 -11.41
N HIS A 218 10.42 -2.73 -12.15
CA HIS A 218 9.62 -2.79 -13.37
C HIS A 218 8.11 -2.80 -13.05
N PRO A 219 7.26 -2.10 -13.81
CA PRO A 219 5.80 -2.03 -13.64
C PRO A 219 5.07 -3.36 -13.45
N ILE A 220 5.57 -4.43 -14.04
CA ILE A 220 5.00 -5.79 -13.92
C ILE A 220 4.87 -6.28 -12.48
N HIS A 221 5.73 -5.79 -11.57
CA HIS A 221 5.74 -6.19 -10.16
C HIS A 221 4.58 -5.61 -9.34
N GLU A 222 3.78 -4.70 -9.90
CA GLU A 222 2.64 -4.10 -9.20
C GLU A 222 1.29 -4.72 -9.58
N ALA A 223 1.24 -5.47 -10.69
CA ALA A 223 0.01 -6.01 -11.26
C ALA A 223 -0.71 -7.06 -10.38
N TRP A 224 0.05 -7.85 -9.62
CA TRP A 224 -0.43 -9.01 -8.85
C TRP A 224 -1.58 -8.68 -7.87
N ALA A 225 -1.61 -7.48 -7.31
CA ALA A 225 -2.59 -7.06 -6.30
C ALA A 225 -4.02 -6.96 -6.86
N PHE A 226 -4.16 -6.84 -8.18
CA PHE A 226 -5.44 -6.68 -8.87
C PHE A 226 -6.01 -7.98 -9.44
N ILE A 227 -5.27 -9.08 -9.38
CA ILE A 227 -5.64 -10.38 -9.92
C ILE A 227 -6.68 -11.05 -9.00
N GLU A 228 -7.89 -11.30 -9.50
CA GLU A 228 -8.95 -12.07 -8.87
C GLU A 228 -9.23 -13.36 -9.65
N ASP A 229 -9.48 -13.24 -10.96
CA ASP A 229 -9.49 -14.35 -11.92
C ASP A 229 -8.12 -14.40 -12.60
N PHE A 230 -7.33 -15.42 -12.24
CA PHE A 230 -5.92 -15.46 -12.68
C PHE A 230 -5.77 -15.50 -14.20
N GLU A 231 -6.63 -16.21 -14.89
CA GLU A 231 -6.57 -16.32 -16.34
C GLU A 231 -6.99 -15.02 -17.04
N LYS A 232 -8.19 -14.54 -16.74
CA LYS A 232 -8.78 -13.36 -17.40
C LYS A 232 -8.03 -12.08 -17.07
N ASP A 233 -7.75 -11.86 -15.76
CA ASP A 233 -7.13 -10.62 -15.32
C ASP A 233 -5.68 -10.51 -15.81
N THR A 234 -4.91 -11.63 -15.84
CA THR A 234 -3.56 -11.60 -16.40
C THR A 234 -3.57 -11.32 -17.90
N GLN A 235 -4.51 -11.88 -18.68
CA GLN A 235 -4.66 -11.58 -20.09
C GLN A 235 -4.99 -10.11 -20.33
N PHE A 236 -5.94 -9.57 -19.55
CA PHE A 236 -6.33 -8.17 -19.64
C PHE A 236 -5.16 -7.23 -19.33
N ILE A 237 -4.47 -7.44 -18.20
CA ILE A 237 -3.33 -6.61 -17.78
C ILE A 237 -2.16 -6.72 -18.77
N ALA A 238 -1.84 -7.93 -19.24
CA ALA A 238 -0.80 -8.15 -20.23
C ALA A 238 -1.09 -7.36 -21.52
N SER A 239 -2.33 -7.43 -22.02
CA SER A 239 -2.76 -6.65 -23.17
C SER A 239 -2.71 -5.14 -22.95
N PHE A 240 -3.17 -4.66 -21.78
CA PHE A 240 -3.23 -3.22 -21.45
C PHE A 240 -1.84 -2.58 -21.38
N PHE A 241 -0.85 -3.28 -20.81
CA PHE A 241 0.51 -2.79 -20.60
C PHE A 241 1.50 -3.27 -21.67
N ASN A 242 1.08 -4.12 -22.60
CA ASN A 242 1.96 -4.81 -23.56
C ASN A 242 3.05 -5.64 -22.86
N PHE A 243 2.69 -6.34 -21.77
CA PHE A 243 3.58 -7.28 -21.10
C PHE A 243 3.53 -8.66 -21.76
N ASP A 244 4.65 -9.38 -21.73
CA ASP A 244 4.63 -10.82 -21.99
C ASP A 244 3.74 -11.52 -20.95
N LEU A 245 2.74 -12.28 -21.43
CA LEU A 245 1.73 -12.90 -20.57
C LEU A 245 2.34 -13.93 -19.61
N GLN A 246 3.29 -14.74 -20.10
CA GLN A 246 3.92 -15.74 -19.25
C GLN A 246 4.82 -15.11 -18.21
N LEU A 247 5.54 -14.05 -18.56
CA LEU A 247 6.36 -13.28 -17.63
C LEU A 247 5.49 -12.63 -16.55
N LEU A 248 4.34 -12.05 -16.91
CA LEU A 248 3.39 -11.48 -15.97
C LEU A 248 2.87 -12.53 -14.98
N ARG A 249 2.45 -13.69 -15.48
CA ARG A 249 1.97 -14.81 -14.66
C ARG A 249 3.03 -15.31 -13.69
N ASP A 250 4.26 -15.46 -14.16
CA ASP A 250 5.39 -15.87 -13.34
C ASP A 250 5.65 -14.88 -12.21
N TRP A 251 5.66 -13.58 -12.48
CA TRP A 251 5.85 -12.56 -11.45
C TRP A 251 4.66 -12.42 -10.50
N CYS A 252 3.42 -12.56 -10.97
CA CYS A 252 2.26 -12.58 -10.08
C CYS A 252 2.34 -13.73 -9.07
N PHE A 253 2.73 -14.93 -9.51
CA PHE A 253 2.95 -16.06 -8.62
C PHE A 253 4.06 -15.78 -7.59
N VAL A 254 5.20 -15.25 -8.02
CA VAL A 254 6.30 -14.86 -7.11
C VAL A 254 5.80 -13.90 -6.03
N HIS A 255 4.98 -12.90 -6.41
CA HIS A 255 4.42 -11.96 -5.45
C HIS A 255 3.40 -12.59 -4.50
N PHE A 256 2.62 -13.58 -4.93
CA PHE A 256 1.74 -14.31 -4.01
C PHE A 256 2.55 -15.09 -2.98
N VAL A 257 3.62 -15.79 -3.40
CA VAL A 257 4.54 -16.48 -2.49
C VAL A 257 5.19 -15.49 -1.53
N LEU A 258 5.70 -14.37 -2.05
CA LEU A 258 6.29 -13.29 -1.24
C LEU A 258 5.32 -12.77 -0.18
N THR A 259 4.05 -12.57 -0.56
CA THR A 259 3.04 -12.05 0.37
C THR A 259 2.69 -13.08 1.45
N VAL A 260 2.66 -14.37 1.12
CA VAL A 260 2.53 -15.44 2.11
C VAL A 260 3.71 -15.40 3.10
N CYS A 261 4.95 -15.30 2.61
CA CYS A 261 6.14 -15.17 3.47
C CYS A 261 6.05 -13.95 4.40
N TRP A 262 5.62 -12.81 3.85
CA TRP A 262 5.42 -11.57 4.63
C TRP A 262 4.33 -11.74 5.71
N CYS A 263 3.21 -12.41 5.40
CA CYS A 263 2.17 -12.70 6.37
C CYS A 263 2.71 -13.57 7.52
N LEU A 264 3.48 -14.61 7.21
CA LEU A 264 4.10 -15.49 8.20
C LEU A 264 5.10 -14.73 9.09
N GLU A 265 5.93 -13.86 8.52
CA GLU A 265 6.87 -13.02 9.26
C GLU A 265 6.15 -12.12 10.26
N ASN A 266 5.03 -11.52 9.86
CA ASN A 266 4.27 -10.58 10.69
C ASN A 266 3.15 -11.24 11.50
N LYS A 267 3.05 -12.58 11.51
CA LYS A 267 2.03 -13.36 12.23
C LYS A 267 0.60 -12.96 11.81
N VAL A 268 0.41 -12.62 10.54
CA VAL A 268 -0.87 -12.36 9.92
C VAL A 268 -1.35 -13.61 9.21
N ASP A 269 -2.67 -13.88 9.21
CA ASP A 269 -3.24 -15.03 8.52
C ASP A 269 -2.94 -14.99 7.01
N PRO A 270 -2.19 -15.95 6.45
CA PRO A 270 -1.81 -15.99 5.05
C PRO A 270 -2.87 -16.60 4.13
N HIS A 271 -3.97 -17.15 4.66
CA HIS A 271 -4.91 -18.04 3.97
C HIS A 271 -5.36 -17.47 2.62
N ARG A 272 -5.77 -16.21 2.56
CA ARG A 272 -6.23 -15.56 1.32
C ARG A 272 -5.18 -15.55 0.22
N PHE A 273 -3.93 -15.30 0.57
CA PHE A 273 -2.82 -15.23 -0.41
C PHE A 273 -2.31 -16.62 -0.75
N PHE A 274 -2.38 -17.54 0.20
CA PHE A 274 -2.08 -18.95 -0.03
C PHE A 274 -3.03 -19.54 -1.09
N ASP A 275 -4.33 -19.29 -0.99
CA ASP A 275 -5.31 -19.73 -2.00
C ASP A 275 -5.02 -19.14 -3.38
N ARG A 276 -4.62 -17.87 -3.47
CA ARG A 276 -4.22 -17.24 -4.74
C ARG A 276 -2.98 -17.91 -5.33
N MET A 277 -1.97 -18.18 -4.51
CA MET A 277 -0.76 -18.88 -4.90
C MET A 277 -1.05 -20.27 -5.46
N VAL A 278 -1.91 -21.04 -4.80
CA VAL A 278 -2.33 -22.38 -5.26
C VAL A 278 -3.04 -22.28 -6.59
N LYS A 279 -4.01 -21.38 -6.74
CA LYS A 279 -4.76 -21.16 -7.99
C LYS A 279 -3.88 -20.69 -9.14
N ALA A 280 -2.85 -19.91 -8.88
CA ALA A 280 -1.90 -19.42 -9.88
C ALA A 280 -0.92 -20.52 -10.35
N SER A 281 -0.62 -21.49 -9.50
CA SER A 281 0.42 -22.49 -9.73
C SER A 281 0.34 -23.25 -11.06
N PRO A 282 -0.84 -23.65 -11.61
CA PRO A 282 -0.92 -24.33 -12.91
C PRO A 282 -0.52 -23.46 -14.13
N TRP A 283 -0.55 -22.13 -13.98
CA TRP A 283 -0.39 -21.16 -15.05
C TRP A 283 1.03 -20.62 -15.22
N VAL A 284 1.94 -20.98 -14.32
CA VAL A 284 3.30 -20.44 -14.29
C VAL A 284 4.32 -21.45 -14.78
N SER A 285 5.48 -20.95 -15.20
CA SER A 285 6.57 -21.75 -15.74
C SER A 285 6.98 -22.90 -14.80
N GLY A 286 7.16 -24.06 -15.34
CA GLY A 286 7.50 -25.31 -14.63
C GLY A 286 9.01 -25.52 -14.43
N PHE A 287 9.77 -24.47 -14.11
CA PHE A 287 11.22 -24.56 -13.93
C PHE A 287 11.64 -25.49 -12.81
#